data_9193a6056d0d00541cf8c834fa42dda7
#
_entry.id   9193a6056d0d00541cf8c834fa42dda7
#
_cell.length_a   1.000
_cell.length_b   1.000
_cell.length_c   1.000
_cell.angle_alpha   90.00
_cell.angle_beta   90.00
_cell.angle_gamma   90.00
#
_symmetry.space_group_name_H-M   'P 1'
#
loop_
_entity.id
_entity.type
_entity.pdbx_description
1 polymer ?
#
loop_
_entity_poly.entity_id
_entity_poly.type
_entity_poly.pdbx_seq_one_letter_code
_entity_poly.pdbx_strand_id
1 'polypeptide(L)'
;MITISNLKKQFGETVACDIEQLTINDGDILGLVGNNGAGKTTLFRLLLDLLQPDGGSVLIDNINPAQSEDWKQSVGAYIDEGFLIDFLTPEEYFAFLGKVSGMTQTEVDERLKDFEQFAAGEVFGQKKLIRNLSAGNKQKVGIISALIRRPKTVILDEPFNFLDPSSQLILKHVLTDYAKETGATLIISSHNLQHTVDISTRVVLLEHGVVIRDLPNQDTSAAAELEAYFER
;
A
#
# COMPACT_ATOMS: atom_id res chain seq x y z
N MET A 1 -12.42 -6.26 -5.56
CA MET A 1 -11.71 -7.56 -5.77
C MET A 1 -10.61 -7.41 -6.79
N ILE A 2 -9.41 -7.96 -6.53
CA ILE A 2 -8.31 -7.99 -7.50
C ILE A 2 -8.04 -9.42 -7.92
N THR A 3 -7.90 -9.65 -9.22
CA THR A 3 -7.58 -10.96 -9.78
C THR A 3 -6.31 -10.87 -10.62
N ILE A 4 -5.36 -11.74 -10.33
CA ILE A 4 -4.09 -11.88 -11.03
C ILE A 4 -4.09 -13.25 -11.71
N SER A 5 -3.75 -13.30 -13.01
CA SER A 5 -3.75 -14.53 -13.80
C SER A 5 -2.50 -14.60 -14.68
N ASN A 6 -1.67 -15.62 -14.48
CA ASN A 6 -0.44 -15.91 -15.21
C ASN A 6 0.48 -14.70 -15.37
N LEU A 7 0.55 -13.84 -14.32
CA LEU A 7 1.25 -12.58 -14.36
C LEU A 7 2.76 -12.80 -14.32
N LYS A 8 3.46 -12.34 -15.37
CA LYS A 8 4.90 -12.50 -15.50
C LYS A 8 5.59 -11.17 -15.73
N LYS A 9 6.74 -11.00 -15.06
CA LYS A 9 7.67 -9.90 -15.31
C LYS A 9 9.11 -10.35 -15.11
N GLN A 10 9.93 -10.04 -16.11
CA GLN A 10 11.35 -10.36 -16.12
C GLN A 10 12.17 -9.11 -16.45
N PHE A 11 13.33 -8.97 -15.79
CA PHE A 11 14.34 -7.96 -16.08
C PHE A 11 15.66 -8.65 -16.42
N GLY A 12 16.01 -8.63 -17.71
CA GLY A 12 17.15 -9.42 -18.20
C GLY A 12 16.91 -10.91 -17.92
N GLU A 13 17.79 -11.52 -17.16
CA GLU A 13 17.69 -12.95 -16.74
C GLU A 13 16.92 -13.15 -15.42
N THR A 14 16.56 -12.06 -14.72
CA THR A 14 15.92 -12.13 -13.41
C THR A 14 14.41 -12.12 -13.54
N VAL A 15 13.77 -13.19 -13.07
CA VAL A 15 12.30 -13.25 -12.91
C VAL A 15 11.93 -12.45 -11.66
N ALA A 16 11.18 -11.36 -11.86
CA ALA A 16 10.76 -10.47 -10.77
C ALA A 16 9.30 -10.70 -10.33
N CYS A 17 8.50 -11.35 -11.19
CA CYS A 17 7.14 -11.78 -10.89
C CYS A 17 6.79 -12.97 -11.79
N ASP A 18 6.30 -14.06 -11.20
CA ASP A 18 5.72 -15.22 -11.89
C ASP A 18 4.61 -15.80 -11.01
N ILE A 19 3.43 -15.23 -11.12
CA ILE A 19 2.25 -15.57 -10.31
C ILE A 19 1.20 -16.18 -11.23
N GLU A 20 0.98 -17.48 -11.07
CA GLU A 20 -0.01 -18.22 -11.87
C GLU A 20 -1.43 -17.72 -11.56
N GLN A 21 -1.79 -17.65 -10.27
CA GLN A 21 -3.08 -17.14 -9.84
C GLN A 21 -2.98 -16.57 -8.43
N LEU A 22 -3.56 -15.38 -8.24
CA LEU A 22 -3.80 -14.80 -6.93
C LEU A 22 -5.07 -13.95 -6.97
N THR A 23 -5.99 -14.19 -6.04
CA THR A 23 -7.20 -13.39 -5.89
C THR A 23 -7.17 -12.71 -4.53
N ILE A 24 -7.40 -11.40 -4.51
CA ILE A 24 -7.53 -10.60 -3.28
C ILE A 24 -9.00 -10.19 -3.18
N ASN A 25 -9.68 -10.64 -2.13
CA ASN A 25 -11.11 -10.41 -1.97
C ASN A 25 -11.38 -9.00 -1.42
N ASP A 26 -12.61 -8.53 -1.64
CA ASP A 26 -13.05 -7.27 -1.03
C ASP A 26 -13.05 -7.39 0.49
N GLY A 27 -12.52 -6.38 1.17
CA GLY A 27 -12.39 -6.33 2.62
C GLY A 27 -11.21 -7.11 3.20
N ASP A 28 -10.39 -7.79 2.38
CA ASP A 28 -9.15 -8.39 2.86
C ASP A 28 -8.16 -7.31 3.33
N ILE A 29 -7.52 -7.53 4.46
CA ILE A 29 -6.27 -6.86 4.81
C ILE A 29 -5.16 -7.87 4.48
N LEU A 30 -4.61 -7.76 3.27
CA LEU A 30 -3.57 -8.65 2.77
C LEU A 30 -2.19 -8.13 3.15
N GLY A 31 -1.46 -8.92 3.92
CA GLY A 31 -0.03 -8.72 4.14
C GLY A 31 0.79 -9.44 3.08
N LEU A 32 1.57 -8.70 2.31
CA LEU A 32 2.52 -9.24 1.34
C LEU A 32 3.91 -9.27 1.94
N VAL A 33 4.39 -10.42 2.34
CA VAL A 33 5.67 -10.61 3.03
C VAL A 33 6.72 -11.20 2.11
N GLY A 34 7.98 -10.88 2.34
CA GLY A 34 9.11 -11.44 1.61
C GLY A 34 10.36 -10.59 1.80
N ASN A 35 11.50 -11.20 1.61
CA ASN A 35 12.80 -10.53 1.68
C ASN A 35 12.93 -9.39 0.66
N ASN A 36 13.93 -8.53 0.83
CA ASN A 36 14.29 -7.55 -0.19
C ASN A 36 14.64 -8.27 -1.50
N GLY A 37 14.04 -7.80 -2.61
CA GLY A 37 14.18 -8.46 -3.92
C GLY A 37 13.18 -9.60 -4.16
N ALA A 38 12.26 -9.91 -3.24
CA ALA A 38 11.25 -10.95 -3.43
C ALA A 38 10.24 -10.66 -4.55
N GLY A 39 10.14 -9.39 -5.02
CA GLY A 39 9.21 -8.99 -6.09
C GLY A 39 8.01 -8.18 -5.62
N LYS A 40 7.91 -7.82 -4.33
CA LYS A 40 6.75 -7.10 -3.74
C LYS A 40 6.45 -5.78 -4.47
N THR A 41 7.43 -4.89 -4.56
CA THR A 41 7.30 -3.60 -5.27
C THR A 41 7.02 -3.80 -6.76
N THR A 42 7.62 -4.84 -7.38
CA THR A 42 7.33 -5.18 -8.79
C THR A 42 5.88 -5.57 -8.96
N LEU A 43 5.34 -6.42 -8.08
CA LEU A 43 3.94 -6.79 -8.10
C LEU A 43 3.04 -5.55 -7.95
N PHE A 44 3.31 -4.66 -7.00
CA PHE A 44 2.52 -3.45 -6.81
C PHE A 44 2.56 -2.53 -8.04
N ARG A 45 3.72 -2.37 -8.66
CA ARG A 45 3.83 -1.59 -9.91
C ARG A 45 3.06 -2.20 -11.06
N LEU A 46 3.00 -3.54 -11.15
CA LEU A 46 2.17 -4.25 -12.13
C LEU A 46 0.67 -4.06 -11.86
N LEU A 47 0.24 -4.12 -10.59
CA LEU A 47 -1.15 -3.88 -10.20
C LEU A 47 -1.62 -2.47 -10.56
N LEU A 48 -0.73 -1.49 -10.44
CA LEU A 48 -1.00 -0.07 -10.65
C LEU A 48 -0.73 0.41 -12.09
N ASP A 49 -0.44 -0.51 -13.03
CA ASP A 49 -0.06 -0.17 -14.41
C ASP A 49 1.12 0.81 -14.53
N LEU A 50 1.99 0.83 -13.51
CA LEU A 50 3.26 1.56 -13.51
C LEU A 50 4.37 0.77 -14.21
N LEU A 51 4.11 -0.50 -14.47
CA LEU A 51 5.00 -1.43 -15.14
C LEU A 51 4.16 -2.38 -15.98
N GLN A 52 4.54 -2.56 -17.25
CA GLN A 52 3.86 -3.50 -18.11
C GLN A 52 4.33 -4.94 -17.87
N PRO A 53 3.42 -5.91 -17.74
CA PRO A 53 3.76 -7.31 -17.64
C PRO A 53 4.31 -7.86 -18.98
N ASP A 54 5.12 -8.90 -18.90
CA ASP A 54 5.58 -9.64 -20.09
C ASP A 54 4.57 -10.74 -20.47
N GLY A 55 3.63 -11.07 -19.58
CA GLY A 55 2.55 -12.00 -19.81
C GLY A 55 1.52 -11.95 -18.68
N GLY A 56 0.34 -12.52 -18.95
CA GLY A 56 -0.76 -12.55 -18.00
C GLY A 56 -1.55 -11.25 -17.91
N SER A 57 -2.35 -11.14 -16.85
CA SER A 57 -3.22 -9.97 -16.66
C SER A 57 -3.54 -9.71 -15.19
N VAL A 58 -3.91 -8.47 -14.94
CA VAL A 58 -4.49 -7.99 -13.67
C VAL A 58 -5.88 -7.44 -13.96
N LEU A 59 -6.82 -7.73 -13.08
CA LEU A 59 -8.14 -7.09 -13.05
C LEU A 59 -8.37 -6.49 -11.66
N ILE A 60 -8.79 -5.23 -11.61
CA ILE A 60 -9.26 -4.54 -10.40
C ILE A 60 -10.75 -4.25 -10.62
N ASP A 61 -11.61 -4.86 -9.81
CA ASP A 61 -13.08 -4.79 -9.97
C ASP A 61 -13.54 -5.10 -11.42
N ASN A 62 -12.93 -6.14 -12.03
CA ASN A 62 -13.12 -6.55 -13.42
C ASN A 62 -12.62 -5.52 -14.48
N ILE A 63 -11.91 -4.49 -14.07
CA ILE A 63 -11.29 -3.51 -14.97
C ILE A 63 -9.82 -3.89 -15.15
N ASN A 64 -9.37 -4.00 -16.41
CA ASN A 64 -7.95 -4.16 -16.72
C ASN A 64 -7.26 -2.79 -16.64
N PRO A 65 -6.29 -2.57 -15.73
CA PRO A 65 -5.60 -1.29 -15.58
C PRO A 65 -4.89 -0.80 -16.84
N ALA A 66 -4.43 -1.72 -17.69
CA ALA A 66 -3.77 -1.36 -18.95
C ALA A 66 -4.76 -0.90 -20.05
N GLN A 67 -6.07 -1.06 -19.86
CA GLN A 67 -7.08 -0.77 -20.86
C GLN A 67 -8.04 0.36 -20.49
N SER A 68 -8.18 0.70 -19.19
CA SER A 68 -9.04 1.76 -18.70
C SER A 68 -8.39 2.44 -17.48
N GLU A 69 -8.70 3.70 -17.28
CA GLU A 69 -8.29 4.47 -16.09
C GLU A 69 -9.35 4.50 -14.97
N ASP A 70 -10.52 3.90 -15.20
CA ASP A 70 -11.66 3.97 -14.26
C ASP A 70 -11.32 3.39 -12.88
N TRP A 71 -10.44 2.39 -12.82
CA TRP A 71 -9.95 1.80 -11.57
C TRP A 71 -9.25 2.82 -10.66
N LYS A 72 -8.64 3.88 -11.22
CA LYS A 72 -7.91 4.90 -10.44
C LYS A 72 -8.80 5.65 -9.45
N GLN A 73 -10.11 5.69 -9.69
CA GLN A 73 -11.06 6.32 -8.78
C GLN A 73 -11.25 5.51 -7.48
N SER A 74 -11.10 4.20 -7.56
CA SER A 74 -11.32 3.27 -6.44
C SER A 74 -10.05 2.87 -5.72
N VAL A 75 -8.86 3.21 -6.25
CA VAL A 75 -7.56 2.79 -5.72
C VAL A 75 -6.78 3.99 -5.18
N GLY A 76 -6.28 3.87 -3.96
CA GLY A 76 -5.25 4.75 -3.39
C GLY A 76 -3.95 3.97 -3.22
N ALA A 77 -2.83 4.57 -3.55
CA ALA A 77 -1.55 3.88 -3.45
C ALA A 77 -0.42 4.80 -3.01
N TYR A 78 0.51 4.25 -2.25
CA TYR A 78 1.81 4.86 -1.98
C TYR A 78 2.90 3.79 -2.08
N ILE A 79 3.82 3.97 -3.02
CA ILE A 79 4.91 3.04 -3.31
C ILE A 79 6.23 3.58 -2.75
N ASP A 80 6.58 4.81 -3.09
CA ASP A 80 7.80 5.45 -2.62
C ASP A 80 7.71 6.98 -2.71
N GLU A 81 8.68 7.69 -2.12
CA GLU A 81 8.71 9.15 -2.10
C GLU A 81 8.84 9.80 -3.48
N GLY A 82 9.27 9.07 -4.50
CA GLY A 82 9.39 9.58 -5.87
C GLY A 82 8.03 9.92 -6.51
N PHE A 83 6.92 9.44 -5.92
CA PHE A 83 5.57 9.79 -6.35
C PHE A 83 5.00 11.03 -5.67
N LEU A 84 5.71 11.64 -4.71
CA LEU A 84 5.28 12.87 -4.07
C LEU A 84 5.66 14.09 -4.92
N ILE A 85 4.78 15.10 -4.94
CA ILE A 85 5.11 16.39 -5.55
C ILE A 85 5.94 17.19 -4.53
N ASP A 86 7.24 17.02 -4.58
CA ASP A 86 8.20 17.40 -3.54
C ASP A 86 8.42 18.91 -3.38
N PHE A 87 8.03 19.71 -4.38
CA PHE A 87 8.11 21.19 -4.35
C PHE A 87 6.83 21.85 -3.80
N LEU A 88 5.85 21.09 -3.33
CA LEU A 88 4.69 21.57 -2.59
C LEU A 88 4.90 21.40 -1.09
N THR A 89 4.14 22.17 -0.28
CA THR A 89 3.92 21.84 1.13
C THR A 89 2.93 20.67 1.25
N PRO A 90 2.87 19.95 2.37
CA PRO A 90 1.86 18.91 2.57
C PRO A 90 0.43 19.39 2.33
N GLU A 91 0.08 20.56 2.85
CA GLU A 91 -1.26 21.15 2.70
C GLU A 91 -1.58 21.45 1.23
N GLU A 92 -0.64 22.06 0.48
CA GLU A 92 -0.79 22.31 -0.96
C GLU A 92 -0.95 20.99 -1.73
N TYR A 93 -0.20 19.96 -1.35
CA TYR A 93 -0.28 18.64 -1.97
C TYR A 93 -1.64 17.97 -1.72
N PHE A 94 -2.14 17.97 -0.48
CA PHE A 94 -3.45 17.41 -0.17
C PHE A 94 -4.60 18.21 -0.81
N ALA A 95 -4.51 19.53 -0.84
CA ALA A 95 -5.46 20.37 -1.55
C ALA A 95 -5.48 20.06 -3.06
N PHE A 96 -4.30 19.87 -3.67
CA PHE A 96 -4.16 19.46 -5.06
C PHE A 96 -4.82 18.09 -5.30
N LEU A 97 -4.52 17.08 -4.49
CA LEU A 97 -5.14 15.76 -4.60
C LEU A 97 -6.66 15.80 -4.44
N GLY A 98 -7.16 16.57 -3.48
CA GLY A 98 -8.59 16.79 -3.29
C GLY A 98 -9.22 17.38 -4.53
N LYS A 99 -8.64 18.45 -5.08
CA LYS A 99 -9.15 19.13 -6.28
C LYS A 99 -9.20 18.19 -7.50
N VAL A 100 -8.14 17.42 -7.75
CA VAL A 100 -8.09 16.45 -8.86
C VAL A 100 -9.14 15.35 -8.68
N SER A 101 -9.49 15.05 -7.44
CA SER A 101 -10.47 14.01 -7.08
C SER A 101 -11.90 14.54 -6.93
N GLY A 102 -12.14 15.83 -7.22
CA GLY A 102 -13.45 16.44 -7.11
C GLY A 102 -13.90 16.79 -5.69
N MET A 103 -13.00 16.72 -4.71
CA MET A 103 -13.28 17.14 -3.33
C MET A 103 -13.22 18.66 -3.19
N THR A 104 -14.05 19.20 -2.33
CA THR A 104 -13.95 20.59 -1.88
C THR A 104 -12.83 20.75 -0.85
N GLN A 105 -12.34 21.98 -0.66
CA GLN A 105 -11.31 22.24 0.37
C GLN A 105 -11.82 21.86 1.77
N THR A 106 -13.08 22.13 2.07
CA THR A 106 -13.70 21.75 3.36
C THR A 106 -13.65 20.23 3.58
N GLU A 107 -13.96 19.44 2.56
CA GLU A 107 -13.87 17.97 2.65
C GLU A 107 -12.43 17.49 2.85
N VAL A 108 -11.45 18.14 2.20
CA VAL A 108 -10.03 17.85 2.43
C VAL A 108 -9.65 18.15 3.87
N ASP A 109 -9.99 19.34 4.37
CA ASP A 109 -9.66 19.77 5.74
C ASP A 109 -10.29 18.87 6.81
N GLU A 110 -11.53 18.45 6.59
CA GLU A 110 -12.23 17.49 7.45
C GLU A 110 -11.52 16.13 7.45
N ARG A 111 -11.08 15.67 6.28
CA ARG A 111 -10.35 14.41 6.14
C ARG A 111 -8.99 14.42 6.81
N LEU A 112 -8.27 15.53 6.76
CA LEU A 112 -6.96 15.66 7.40
C LEU A 112 -7.02 15.55 8.91
N LYS A 113 -8.18 15.85 9.52
CA LYS A 113 -8.38 15.67 10.97
C LYS A 113 -8.26 14.20 11.41
N ASP A 114 -8.69 13.27 10.56
CA ASP A 114 -8.57 11.83 10.84
C ASP A 114 -7.11 11.39 11.02
N PHE A 115 -6.16 12.18 10.51
CA PHE A 115 -4.73 11.89 10.52
C PHE A 115 -3.90 12.77 11.47
N GLU A 116 -4.52 13.66 12.26
CA GLU A 116 -3.78 14.57 13.16
C GLU A 116 -2.85 13.83 14.11
N GLN A 117 -3.32 12.74 14.71
CA GLN A 117 -2.51 11.93 15.61
C GLN A 117 -1.33 11.27 14.88
N PHE A 118 -1.55 10.77 13.67
CA PHE A 118 -0.49 10.15 12.85
C PHE A 118 0.52 11.19 12.35
N ALA A 119 0.06 12.37 11.99
CA ALA A 119 0.89 13.51 11.60
C ALA A 119 1.76 14.04 12.76
N ALA A 120 1.33 13.83 14.02
CA ALA A 120 2.04 14.15 15.25
C ALA A 120 2.52 15.63 15.35
N GLY A 121 1.82 16.57 14.68
CA GLY A 121 2.24 17.98 14.60
C GLY A 121 3.50 18.23 13.77
N GLU A 122 4.04 17.22 13.08
CA GLU A 122 5.28 17.30 12.30
C GLU A 122 5.05 17.46 10.80
N VAL A 123 3.85 17.15 10.32
CA VAL A 123 3.47 17.21 8.90
C VAL A 123 2.70 18.48 8.61
N PHE A 124 1.64 18.74 9.40
CA PHE A 124 0.76 19.89 9.17
C PHE A 124 1.28 21.16 9.85
N GLY A 125 1.02 22.33 9.22
CA GLY A 125 1.35 23.65 9.76
C GLY A 125 2.84 24.05 9.70
N GLN A 126 3.71 23.19 9.17
CA GLN A 126 5.17 23.43 9.17
C GLN A 126 5.65 24.40 8.10
N LYS A 127 4.85 24.72 7.09
CA LYS A 127 5.21 25.58 5.93
C LYS A 127 6.51 25.15 5.24
N LYS A 128 6.84 23.86 5.33
CA LYS A 128 8.02 23.26 4.68
C LYS A 128 7.60 22.54 3.42
N LEU A 129 8.42 22.62 2.38
CA LEU A 129 8.24 21.80 1.18
C LEU A 129 8.47 20.31 1.52
N ILE A 130 7.75 19.42 0.86
CA ILE A 130 7.84 17.98 1.07
C ILE A 130 9.29 17.48 0.94
N ARG A 131 10.06 18.00 -0.04
CA ARG A 131 11.49 17.66 -0.20
C ARG A 131 12.35 17.93 1.03
N ASN A 132 11.95 18.89 1.88
CA ASN A 132 12.68 19.31 3.08
C ASN A 132 12.21 18.58 4.36
N LEU A 133 11.23 17.67 4.25
CA LEU A 133 10.78 16.83 5.36
C LEU A 133 11.76 15.68 5.61
N SER A 134 11.75 15.16 6.83
CA SER A 134 12.42 13.88 7.13
C SER A 134 11.80 12.72 6.33
N ALA A 135 12.55 11.63 6.16
CA ALA A 135 12.04 10.43 5.48
C ALA A 135 10.73 9.92 6.14
N GLY A 136 10.66 9.91 7.48
CA GLY A 136 9.44 9.52 8.20
C GLY A 136 8.26 10.44 7.92
N ASN A 137 8.48 11.76 7.83
CA ASN A 137 7.40 12.71 7.53
C ASN A 137 6.97 12.64 6.06
N LYS A 138 7.88 12.39 5.11
CA LYS A 138 7.50 12.07 3.73
C LYS A 138 6.67 10.80 3.65
N GLN A 139 7.04 9.77 4.43
CA GLN A 139 6.28 8.53 4.56
C GLN A 139 4.86 8.80 5.03
N LYS A 140 4.70 9.61 6.11
CA LYS A 140 3.39 10.02 6.62
C LYS A 140 2.57 10.74 5.53
N VAL A 141 3.17 11.69 4.80
CA VAL A 141 2.51 12.40 3.69
C VAL A 141 2.03 11.41 2.62
N GLY A 142 2.87 10.48 2.20
CA GLY A 142 2.53 9.48 1.19
C GLY A 142 1.37 8.58 1.62
N ILE A 143 1.40 8.08 2.85
CA ILE A 143 0.32 7.23 3.39
C ILE A 143 -0.99 8.01 3.48
N ILE A 144 -0.98 9.24 4.00
CA ILE A 144 -2.18 10.09 4.07
C ILE A 144 -2.72 10.34 2.66
N SER A 145 -1.86 10.60 1.67
CA SER A 145 -2.25 10.84 0.29
C SER A 145 -3.00 9.64 -0.33
N ALA A 146 -2.59 8.42 0.02
CA ALA A 146 -3.26 7.20 -0.43
C ALA A 146 -4.65 7.01 0.20
N LEU A 147 -4.86 7.52 1.42
CA LEU A 147 -6.09 7.29 2.21
C LEU A 147 -7.11 8.43 2.11
N ILE A 148 -6.67 9.67 1.81
CA ILE A 148 -7.48 10.89 1.95
C ILE A 148 -8.81 10.84 1.18
N ARG A 149 -8.85 10.18 0.03
CA ARG A 149 -10.04 10.06 -0.83
C ARG A 149 -11.01 8.95 -0.42
N ARG A 150 -10.71 8.18 0.61
CA ARG A 150 -11.43 6.96 1.01
C ARG A 150 -11.57 5.92 -0.12
N PRO A 151 -10.48 5.53 -0.78
CA PRO A 151 -10.56 4.53 -1.82
C PRO A 151 -11.03 3.17 -1.28
N LYS A 152 -11.65 2.37 -2.15
CA LYS A 152 -12.07 0.99 -1.82
C LYS A 152 -10.89 0.04 -1.70
N THR A 153 -9.80 0.33 -2.40
CA THR A 153 -8.58 -0.47 -2.38
C THR A 153 -7.40 0.44 -2.06
N VAL A 154 -6.58 0.04 -1.11
CA VAL A 154 -5.36 0.76 -0.72
C VAL A 154 -4.14 -0.14 -0.88
N ILE A 155 -3.12 0.34 -1.56
CA ILE A 155 -1.85 -0.37 -1.78
C ILE A 155 -0.73 0.44 -1.15
N LEU A 156 -0.03 -0.15 -0.18
CA LEU A 156 1.07 0.50 0.54
C LEU A 156 2.33 -0.36 0.50
N ASP A 157 3.39 0.17 -0.09
CA ASP A 157 4.68 -0.51 -0.14
C ASP A 157 5.54 -0.10 1.04
N GLU A 158 5.87 -1.07 1.90
CA GLU A 158 6.71 -0.90 3.10
C GLU A 158 6.31 0.32 3.97
N PRO A 159 5.01 0.50 4.34
CA PRO A 159 4.54 1.73 4.98
C PRO A 159 5.11 1.99 6.37
N PHE A 160 5.65 0.97 7.04
CA PHE A 160 6.24 1.11 8.38
C PHE A 160 7.69 1.57 8.37
N ASN A 161 8.35 1.60 7.19
CA ASN A 161 9.72 2.07 7.05
C ASN A 161 9.83 3.55 7.42
N PHE A 162 10.97 3.93 8.00
CA PHE A 162 11.31 5.30 8.43
C PHE A 162 10.43 5.88 9.54
N LEU A 163 9.42 5.15 10.03
CA LEU A 163 8.58 5.56 11.14
C LEU A 163 9.20 5.11 12.47
N ASP A 164 9.12 5.98 13.47
CA ASP A 164 9.42 5.62 14.85
C ASP A 164 8.38 4.64 15.41
N PRO A 165 8.71 3.91 16.51
CA PRO A 165 7.80 2.89 17.06
C PRO A 165 6.41 3.40 17.41
N SER A 166 6.28 4.65 17.87
CA SER A 166 4.97 5.24 18.21
C SER A 166 4.16 5.51 16.96
N SER A 167 4.77 6.07 15.91
CA SER A 167 4.14 6.29 14.61
C SER A 167 3.73 4.98 13.93
N GLN A 168 4.54 3.90 14.08
CA GLN A 168 4.17 2.57 13.56
C GLN A 168 2.92 2.02 14.26
N LEU A 169 2.81 2.18 15.58
CA LEU A 169 1.62 1.74 16.33
C LEU A 169 0.38 2.53 15.91
N ILE A 170 0.51 3.86 15.78
CA ILE A 170 -0.60 4.71 15.33
C ILE A 170 -1.03 4.32 13.92
N LEU A 171 -0.08 4.06 13.01
CA LEU A 171 -0.39 3.62 11.65
C LEU A 171 -1.17 2.31 11.63
N LYS A 172 -0.81 1.32 12.48
CA LYS A 172 -1.58 0.08 12.61
C LYS A 172 -3.05 0.36 12.95
N HIS A 173 -3.30 1.25 13.92
CA HIS A 173 -4.66 1.65 14.28
C HIS A 173 -5.36 2.37 13.12
N VAL A 174 -4.72 3.35 12.50
CA VAL A 174 -5.28 4.07 11.34
C VAL A 174 -5.72 3.10 10.24
N LEU A 175 -4.88 2.13 9.88
CA LEU A 175 -5.19 1.16 8.82
C LEU A 175 -6.30 0.20 9.20
N THR A 176 -6.29 -0.33 10.42
CA THR A 176 -7.32 -1.25 10.90
C THR A 176 -8.67 -0.57 11.07
N ASP A 177 -8.71 0.64 11.60
CA ASP A 177 -9.93 1.41 11.76
C ASP A 177 -10.48 1.83 10.40
N TYR A 178 -9.61 2.28 9.48
CA TYR A 178 -9.98 2.58 8.10
C TYR A 178 -10.67 1.39 7.42
N ALA A 179 -10.06 0.19 7.52
CA ALA A 179 -10.65 -1.02 6.93
C ALA A 179 -12.01 -1.37 7.55
N LYS A 180 -12.14 -1.26 8.88
CA LYS A 180 -13.40 -1.52 9.58
C LYS A 180 -14.51 -0.54 9.21
N GLU A 181 -14.18 0.75 9.12
CA GLU A 181 -15.17 1.80 8.84
C GLU A 181 -15.65 1.80 7.39
N THR A 182 -14.75 1.49 6.45
CA THR A 182 -15.01 1.63 5.02
C THR A 182 -15.29 0.30 4.32
N GLY A 183 -14.91 -0.82 4.91
CA GLY A 183 -14.88 -2.12 4.24
C GLY A 183 -13.82 -2.21 3.15
N ALA A 184 -12.84 -1.32 3.15
CA ALA A 184 -11.79 -1.27 2.13
C ALA A 184 -10.87 -2.49 2.17
N THR A 185 -10.38 -2.86 1.00
CA THR A 185 -9.31 -3.84 0.83
C THR A 185 -7.96 -3.14 1.00
N LEU A 186 -7.12 -3.62 1.92
CA LEU A 186 -5.77 -3.12 2.12
C LEU A 186 -4.76 -4.15 1.63
N ILE A 187 -3.75 -3.72 0.89
CA ILE A 187 -2.63 -4.54 0.44
C ILE A 187 -1.35 -3.87 0.93
N ILE A 188 -0.66 -4.50 1.85
CA ILE A 188 0.44 -3.90 2.58
C ILE A 188 1.66 -4.81 2.46
N SER A 189 2.75 -4.32 1.86
CA SER A 189 3.99 -5.06 1.86
C SER A 189 4.81 -4.80 3.12
N SER A 190 5.55 -5.80 3.54
CA SER A 190 6.60 -5.63 4.54
C SER A 190 7.68 -6.72 4.42
N HIS A 191 8.91 -6.34 4.76
CA HIS A 191 9.98 -7.30 5.05
C HIS A 191 10.02 -7.67 6.54
N ASN A 192 9.28 -6.95 7.39
CA ASN A 192 9.11 -7.27 8.80
C ASN A 192 7.76 -7.98 9.00
N LEU A 193 7.85 -9.28 9.29
CA LEU A 193 6.70 -10.15 9.47
C LEU A 193 5.72 -9.63 10.53
N GLN A 194 6.25 -9.18 11.68
CA GLN A 194 5.43 -8.79 12.83
C GLN A 194 4.47 -7.63 12.50
N HIS A 195 4.95 -6.61 11.76
CA HIS A 195 4.07 -5.48 11.40
C HIS A 195 2.89 -5.92 10.55
N THR A 196 3.13 -6.88 9.67
CA THR A 196 2.12 -7.36 8.71
C THR A 196 1.14 -8.30 9.37
N VAL A 197 1.62 -9.29 10.13
CA VAL A 197 0.77 -10.27 10.80
C VAL A 197 -0.18 -9.61 11.80
N ASP A 198 0.27 -8.58 12.53
CA ASP A 198 -0.54 -7.92 13.56
C ASP A 198 -1.85 -7.31 13.03
N ILE A 199 -1.89 -6.90 11.76
CA ILE A 199 -3.04 -6.18 11.19
C ILE A 199 -3.73 -6.92 10.05
N SER A 200 -3.09 -7.95 9.47
CA SER A 200 -3.60 -8.62 8.28
C SER A 200 -4.60 -9.72 8.62
N THR A 201 -5.62 -9.86 7.80
CA THR A 201 -6.57 -11.01 7.83
C THR A 201 -6.05 -12.19 7.01
N ARG A 202 -5.09 -11.93 6.12
CA ARG A 202 -4.48 -12.90 5.23
C ARG A 202 -3.05 -12.48 4.91
N VAL A 203 -2.13 -13.43 4.87
CA VAL A 203 -0.71 -13.17 4.57
C VAL A 203 -0.26 -14.01 3.38
N VAL A 204 0.35 -13.34 2.41
CA VAL A 204 0.97 -13.97 1.24
C VAL A 204 2.47 -13.82 1.33
N LEU A 205 3.20 -14.93 1.31
CA LEU A 205 4.65 -14.97 1.23
C LEU A 205 5.10 -15.01 -0.22
N LEU A 206 5.85 -14.00 -0.61
CA LEU A 206 6.46 -13.88 -1.94
C LEU A 206 7.97 -14.14 -1.85
N GLU A 207 8.49 -14.99 -2.74
CA GLU A 207 9.92 -15.24 -2.88
C GLU A 207 10.27 -15.38 -4.37
N HIS A 208 11.30 -14.66 -4.81
CA HIS A 208 11.75 -14.67 -6.21
C HIS A 208 10.61 -14.50 -7.23
N GLY A 209 9.64 -13.63 -6.92
CA GLY A 209 8.50 -13.35 -7.76
C GLY A 209 7.37 -14.38 -7.73
N VAL A 210 7.49 -15.43 -6.93
CA VAL A 210 6.51 -16.54 -6.82
C VAL A 210 5.81 -16.51 -5.46
N VAL A 211 4.52 -16.81 -5.45
CA VAL A 211 3.76 -17.01 -4.20
C VAL A 211 4.11 -18.37 -3.61
N ILE A 212 4.77 -18.37 -2.45
CA ILE A 212 5.20 -19.57 -1.75
C ILE A 212 4.15 -20.04 -0.74
N ARG A 213 3.46 -19.12 -0.09
CA ARG A 213 2.40 -19.39 0.88
C ARG A 213 1.30 -18.34 0.74
N ASP A 214 0.10 -18.76 1.02
CA ASP A 214 -1.10 -17.94 1.05
C ASP A 214 -1.95 -18.44 2.24
N LEU A 215 -1.90 -17.69 3.34
CA LEU A 215 -2.36 -18.15 4.65
C LEU A 215 -3.44 -17.21 5.20
N PRO A 216 -4.59 -17.74 5.64
CA PRO A 216 -5.50 -16.97 6.47
C PRO A 216 -4.81 -16.65 7.81
N ASN A 217 -5.09 -15.49 8.36
CA ASN A 217 -4.46 -15.01 9.60
C ASN A 217 -5.53 -14.56 10.60
N GLN A 218 -6.48 -15.42 10.90
CA GLN A 218 -7.59 -15.10 11.80
C GLN A 218 -7.17 -15.09 13.28
N ASP A 219 -6.15 -15.88 13.65
CA ASP A 219 -5.69 -16.06 15.04
C ASP A 219 -4.17 -15.84 15.17
N THR A 220 -3.57 -14.97 14.36
CA THR A 220 -2.10 -14.80 14.26
C THR A 220 -1.32 -16.09 13.98
N SER A 221 -2.02 -17.15 13.56
CA SER A 221 -1.43 -18.47 13.29
C SER A 221 -0.43 -18.46 12.13
N ALA A 222 -0.58 -17.52 11.19
CA ALA A 222 0.34 -17.35 10.08
C ALA A 222 1.76 -16.95 10.55
N ALA A 223 1.90 -16.29 11.72
CA ALA A 223 3.20 -15.88 12.25
C ALA A 223 4.14 -17.08 12.44
N ALA A 224 3.70 -18.10 13.17
CA ALA A 224 4.54 -19.24 13.50
C ALA A 224 4.98 -20.03 12.25
N GLU A 225 4.09 -20.19 11.25
CA GLU A 225 4.44 -20.86 10.01
C GLU A 225 5.45 -20.07 9.18
N LEU A 226 5.32 -18.74 9.15
CA LEU A 226 6.22 -17.87 8.42
C LEU A 226 7.57 -17.70 9.14
N GLU A 227 7.60 -17.62 10.48
CA GLU A 227 8.84 -17.63 11.27
C GLU A 227 9.64 -18.89 10.99
N ALA A 228 9.01 -20.06 11.06
CA ALA A 228 9.65 -21.34 10.74
C ALA A 228 10.16 -21.43 9.29
N TYR A 229 9.61 -20.65 8.37
CA TYR A 229 10.10 -20.53 7.00
C TYR A 229 11.38 -19.68 6.92
N PHE A 230 11.43 -18.54 7.62
CA PHE A 230 12.59 -17.63 7.59
C PHE A 230 13.78 -18.09 8.44
N GLU A 231 13.57 -19.03 9.35
CA GLU A 231 14.66 -19.65 10.17
C GLU A 231 15.44 -20.74 9.42
N ARG A 232 15.04 -21.10 8.21
CA ARG A 232 15.72 -22.11 7.36
C ARG A 232 16.79 -21.49 6.48
#